data_40bfc8dda1866ae9b509ddcc148c3c7c
#
_entry.id   40bfc8dda1866ae9b509ddcc148c3c7c
#
_cell.length_a   1.000
_cell.length_b   1.000
_cell.length_c   1.000
_cell.angle_alpha   90.00
_cell.angle_beta   90.00
_cell.angle_gamma   90.00
#
_symmetry.space_group_name_H-M   'P 1'
#
loop_
_entity.id
_entity.type
_entity.pdbx_description
1 polymer ?
#
loop_
_entity_poly.entity_id
_entity_poly.type
_entity_poly.pdbx_seq_one_letter_code
_entity_poly.pdbx_strand_id
1 'polypeptide(L)'
;HYLLARALDTVNLSEKDLTVVNTSDADMVAAFTTKGVTAVATWNPLLSEITAMPDSHKVFDSSKIPGEIIDLMVVNTETLKANPNFGKALTGAWYEIMATMSADDDAGTAARTFMAKASGTDLAGYDAQLASTRMFYKASEAVTFVNSPELKDTMQKVAEFSFDHGLLGEGAPDAGFVGIETPVGVFG
;
A
#
# COMPACT_ATOMS: atom_id res chain seq x y z
N HIS A 1 10.08 -2.18 -0.44
CA HIS A 1 11.20 -2.72 0.35
C HIS A 1 10.69 -3.52 1.55
N TYR A 2 9.79 -2.96 2.36
CA TYR A 2 9.20 -3.65 3.53
C TYR A 2 8.65 -5.05 3.18
N LEU A 3 7.86 -5.16 2.10
CA LEU A 3 7.32 -6.45 1.66
C LEU A 3 8.42 -7.50 1.40
N LEU A 4 9.52 -7.09 0.76
CA LEU A 4 10.66 -7.97 0.49
C LEU A 4 11.30 -8.43 1.81
N ALA A 5 11.58 -7.51 2.72
CA ALA A 5 12.18 -7.82 4.00
C ALA A 5 11.31 -8.79 4.81
N ARG A 6 9.98 -8.56 4.85
CA ARG A 6 9.03 -9.46 5.52
C ARG A 6 8.95 -10.84 4.85
N ALA A 7 9.02 -10.91 3.53
CA ALA A 7 9.05 -12.20 2.83
C ALA A 7 10.31 -13.01 3.20
N LEU A 8 11.47 -12.36 3.24
CA LEU A 8 12.73 -12.97 3.64
C LEU A 8 12.71 -13.45 5.09
N ASP A 9 12.18 -12.64 6.00
CA ASP A 9 12.04 -12.97 7.42
C ASP A 9 11.25 -14.28 7.63
N THR A 10 10.23 -14.54 6.82
CA THR A 10 9.45 -15.80 6.92
C THR A 10 10.25 -17.07 6.66
N VAL A 11 11.41 -16.95 6.04
CA VAL A 11 12.33 -18.07 5.72
C VAL A 11 13.70 -17.92 6.39
N ASN A 12 13.80 -17.04 7.41
CA ASN A 12 15.03 -16.73 8.15
C ASN A 12 16.17 -16.22 7.26
N LEU A 13 15.84 -15.44 6.25
CA LEU A 13 16.76 -14.67 5.40
C LEU A 13 16.59 -13.18 5.67
N SER A 14 17.56 -12.40 5.22
CA SER A 14 17.56 -10.94 5.28
C SER A 14 18.02 -10.34 3.95
N GLU A 15 17.92 -9.03 3.82
CA GLU A 15 18.39 -8.30 2.64
C GLU A 15 19.91 -8.44 2.44
N LYS A 16 20.65 -8.80 3.50
CA LYS A 16 22.10 -9.05 3.44
C LYS A 16 22.45 -10.33 2.67
N ASP A 17 21.47 -11.24 2.53
CA ASP A 17 21.63 -12.49 1.78
C ASP A 17 21.38 -12.31 0.28
N LEU A 18 20.98 -11.10 -0.14
CA LEU A 18 20.62 -10.75 -1.52
C LEU A 18 21.46 -9.57 -2.02
N THR A 19 21.51 -9.44 -3.34
CA THR A 19 21.88 -8.18 -3.98
C THR A 19 20.61 -7.43 -4.35
N VAL A 20 20.22 -6.48 -3.50
CA VAL A 20 19.03 -5.65 -3.72
C VAL A 20 19.41 -4.43 -4.53
N VAL A 21 18.70 -4.19 -5.65
CA VAL A 21 18.89 -3.03 -6.52
C VAL A 21 17.62 -2.18 -6.48
N ASN A 22 17.74 -0.93 -6.05
CA ASN A 22 16.63 0.00 -6.10
C ASN A 22 16.36 0.40 -7.56
N THR A 23 15.12 0.20 -8.01
CA THR A 23 14.72 0.39 -9.40
C THR A 23 13.52 1.33 -9.46
N SER A 24 13.49 2.25 -10.42
CA SER A 24 12.34 3.14 -10.63
C SER A 24 11.13 2.35 -11.13
N ASP A 25 9.92 2.87 -10.90
CA ASP A 25 8.69 2.28 -11.42
C ASP A 25 8.73 2.14 -12.93
N ALA A 26 9.26 3.15 -13.62
CA ALA A 26 9.37 3.15 -15.09
C ALA A 26 10.26 2.03 -15.63
N ASP A 27 11.23 1.58 -14.85
CA ASP A 27 12.21 0.57 -15.27
C ASP A 27 11.89 -0.83 -14.71
N MET A 28 10.93 -0.97 -13.80
CA MET A 28 10.68 -2.19 -13.04
C MET A 28 10.37 -3.40 -13.93
N VAL A 29 9.50 -3.23 -14.90
CA VAL A 29 9.10 -4.31 -15.83
C VAL A 29 10.29 -4.73 -16.70
N ALA A 30 11.04 -3.76 -17.22
CA ALA A 30 12.24 -4.02 -18.02
C ALA A 30 13.34 -4.69 -17.17
N ALA A 31 13.52 -4.26 -15.92
CA ALA A 31 14.47 -4.87 -15.00
C ALA A 31 14.17 -6.36 -14.78
N PHE A 32 12.91 -6.75 -14.60
CA PHE A 32 12.51 -8.15 -14.42
C PHE A 32 12.92 -9.04 -15.60
N THR A 33 12.94 -8.49 -16.82
CA THR A 33 13.36 -9.24 -18.02
C THR A 33 14.88 -9.28 -18.22
N THR A 34 15.64 -8.61 -17.37
CA THR A 34 17.11 -8.51 -17.48
C THR A 34 17.77 -9.78 -16.94
N LYS A 35 18.73 -10.31 -17.68
CA LYS A 35 19.50 -11.48 -17.25
C LYS A 35 20.19 -11.24 -15.91
N GLY A 36 19.92 -12.11 -14.93
CA GLY A 36 20.49 -12.04 -13.59
C GLY A 36 19.54 -11.44 -12.55
N VAL A 37 18.44 -10.82 -12.95
CA VAL A 37 17.34 -10.46 -12.04
C VAL A 37 16.46 -11.72 -11.87
N THR A 38 16.36 -12.20 -10.64
CA THR A 38 15.62 -13.41 -10.31
C THR A 38 14.27 -13.15 -9.68
N ALA A 39 14.09 -11.96 -9.07
CA ALA A 39 12.86 -11.55 -8.43
C ALA A 39 12.73 -10.03 -8.44
N VAL A 40 11.49 -9.54 -8.35
CA VAL A 40 11.17 -8.12 -8.11
C VAL A 40 10.12 -8.01 -7.02
N ALA A 41 10.19 -6.94 -6.23
CA ALA A 41 9.14 -6.54 -5.31
C ALA A 41 8.48 -5.28 -5.87
N THR A 42 7.21 -5.37 -6.22
CA THR A 42 6.47 -4.31 -6.90
C THR A 42 4.98 -4.35 -6.54
N TRP A 43 4.20 -3.49 -7.15
CA TRP A 43 2.76 -3.33 -6.92
C TRP A 43 2.01 -3.13 -8.24
N ASN A 44 0.69 -3.11 -8.19
CA ASN A 44 -0.13 -2.86 -9.37
C ASN A 44 0.00 -1.39 -9.85
N PRO A 45 -0.02 -1.13 -11.17
CA PRO A 45 -0.28 -2.10 -12.26
C PRO A 45 0.91 -2.96 -12.69
N LEU A 46 2.14 -2.62 -12.31
CA LEU A 46 3.38 -3.29 -12.72
C LEU A 46 3.37 -4.79 -12.38
N LEU A 47 2.85 -5.14 -11.20
CA LEU A 47 2.70 -6.53 -10.77
C LEU A 47 1.83 -7.33 -11.76
N SER A 48 0.71 -6.75 -12.19
CA SER A 48 -0.19 -7.41 -13.16
C SER A 48 0.50 -7.64 -14.50
N GLU A 49 1.30 -6.68 -14.97
CA GLU A 49 2.08 -6.80 -16.20
C GLU A 49 3.14 -7.89 -16.10
N ILE A 50 3.89 -7.94 -15.01
CA ILE A 50 4.93 -8.95 -14.77
C ILE A 50 4.32 -10.34 -14.61
N THR A 51 3.23 -10.48 -13.88
CA THR A 51 2.58 -11.79 -13.67
C THR A 51 1.91 -12.36 -14.93
N ALA A 52 1.66 -11.53 -15.94
CA ALA A 52 1.20 -11.97 -17.25
C ALA A 52 2.33 -12.53 -18.14
N MET A 53 3.60 -12.35 -17.76
CA MET A 53 4.73 -12.88 -18.52
C MET A 53 4.86 -14.40 -18.34
N PRO A 54 5.33 -15.13 -19.36
CA PRO A 54 5.62 -16.56 -19.23
C PRO A 54 6.63 -16.82 -18.10
N ASP A 55 6.44 -17.91 -17.39
CA ASP A 55 7.34 -18.39 -16.33
C ASP A 55 7.51 -17.45 -15.14
N SER A 56 6.66 -16.41 -15.02
CA SER A 56 6.61 -15.56 -13.83
C SER A 56 5.68 -16.16 -12.78
N HIS A 57 6.07 -16.08 -11.50
CA HIS A 57 5.28 -16.59 -10.39
C HIS A 57 5.29 -15.63 -9.22
N LYS A 58 4.11 -15.34 -8.67
CA LYS A 58 3.99 -14.59 -7.43
C LYS A 58 4.34 -15.49 -6.24
N VAL A 59 5.41 -15.16 -5.52
CA VAL A 59 5.94 -15.96 -4.40
C VAL A 59 5.32 -15.51 -3.07
N PHE A 60 5.17 -14.19 -2.88
CA PHE A 60 4.69 -13.60 -1.64
C PHE A 60 3.93 -12.32 -1.93
N ASP A 61 2.91 -12.00 -1.16
CA ASP A 61 2.18 -10.74 -1.22
C ASP A 61 1.67 -10.29 0.15
N SER A 62 1.15 -9.05 0.22
CA SER A 62 0.67 -8.44 1.46
C SER A 62 -0.52 -9.15 2.11
N SER A 63 -1.21 -10.06 1.41
CA SER A 63 -2.26 -10.89 2.04
C SER A 63 -1.71 -11.87 3.08
N LYS A 64 -0.41 -12.15 3.04
CA LYS A 64 0.29 -12.98 4.03
C LYS A 64 0.65 -12.25 5.31
N ILE A 65 0.60 -10.92 5.27
CA ILE A 65 0.91 -10.00 6.38
C ILE A 65 -0.22 -8.96 6.50
N PRO A 66 -1.47 -9.37 6.78
CA PRO A 66 -2.62 -8.49 6.75
C PRO A 66 -2.51 -7.35 7.76
N GLY A 67 -2.75 -6.12 7.29
CA GLY A 67 -2.68 -4.90 8.10
C GLY A 67 -1.27 -4.30 8.26
N GLU A 68 -0.21 -4.94 7.75
CA GLU A 68 1.15 -4.40 7.81
C GLU A 68 1.44 -3.40 6.66
N ILE A 69 0.77 -3.56 5.52
CA ILE A 69 0.88 -2.63 4.39
C ILE A 69 -0.48 -2.03 4.13
N ILE A 70 -0.61 -0.73 4.37
CA ILE A 70 -1.86 0.01 4.25
C ILE A 70 -1.64 1.32 3.49
N ASP A 71 -2.59 1.69 2.65
CA ASP A 71 -2.62 2.99 2.00
C ASP A 71 -3.41 3.98 2.85
N LEU A 72 -2.82 5.14 3.10
CA LEU A 72 -3.38 6.15 3.99
C LEU A 72 -3.50 7.49 3.28
N MET A 73 -4.62 8.16 3.48
CA MET A 73 -4.75 9.57 3.19
C MET A 73 -4.31 10.37 4.42
N VAL A 74 -3.17 11.04 4.31
CA VAL A 74 -2.58 11.82 5.40
C VAL A 74 -2.63 13.31 5.11
N VAL A 75 -2.79 14.13 6.14
CA VAL A 75 -2.81 15.59 6.06
C VAL A 75 -1.85 16.14 7.10
N ASN A 76 -1.09 17.17 6.73
CA ASN A 76 -0.23 17.87 7.67
C ASN A 76 -1.06 18.37 8.86
N THR A 77 -0.62 18.07 10.08
CA THR A 77 -1.36 18.32 11.33
C THR A 77 -1.69 19.80 11.52
N GLU A 78 -0.74 20.71 11.25
CA GLU A 78 -0.97 22.16 11.40
C GLU A 78 -1.98 22.68 10.37
N THR A 79 -1.94 22.17 9.15
CA THR A 79 -2.94 22.49 8.12
C THR A 79 -4.33 22.05 8.55
N LEU A 80 -4.44 20.85 9.11
CA LEU A 80 -5.73 20.32 9.58
C LEU A 80 -6.26 21.10 10.80
N LYS A 81 -5.39 21.48 11.75
CA LYS A 81 -5.75 22.34 12.88
C LYS A 81 -6.23 23.72 12.43
N ALA A 82 -5.55 24.32 11.46
CA ALA A 82 -5.92 25.64 10.91
C ALA A 82 -7.23 25.59 10.11
N ASN A 83 -7.53 24.47 9.44
CA ASN A 83 -8.74 24.30 8.65
C ASN A 83 -9.34 22.89 8.80
N PRO A 84 -10.06 22.63 9.90
CA PRO A 84 -10.68 21.30 10.13
C PRO A 84 -11.68 20.88 9.04
N ASN A 85 -12.28 21.84 8.33
CA ASN A 85 -13.22 21.56 7.24
C ASN A 85 -12.52 20.95 6.02
N PHE A 86 -11.23 21.19 5.84
CA PHE A 86 -10.45 20.56 4.77
C PHE A 86 -10.45 19.03 4.92
N GLY A 87 -10.15 18.52 6.10
CA GLY A 87 -10.18 17.07 6.34
C GLY A 87 -11.56 16.46 6.14
N LYS A 88 -12.62 17.15 6.58
CA LYS A 88 -14.01 16.71 6.38
C LYS A 88 -14.38 16.66 4.89
N ALA A 89 -14.02 17.70 4.13
CA ALA A 89 -14.28 17.77 2.70
C ALA A 89 -13.53 16.67 1.95
N LEU A 90 -12.26 16.46 2.29
CA LEU A 90 -11.42 15.43 1.66
C LEU A 90 -11.96 14.03 1.93
N THR A 91 -12.32 13.73 3.19
CA THR A 91 -12.91 12.44 3.56
C THR A 91 -14.30 12.25 2.93
N GLY A 92 -15.12 13.32 2.87
CA GLY A 92 -16.42 13.29 2.22
C GLY A 92 -16.31 12.96 0.74
N ALA A 93 -15.44 13.66 0.01
CA ALA A 93 -15.18 13.41 -1.41
C ALA A 93 -14.67 11.99 -1.65
N TRP A 94 -13.76 11.50 -0.79
CA TRP A 94 -13.26 10.12 -0.86
C TRP A 94 -14.41 9.10 -0.80
N TYR A 95 -15.27 9.17 0.23
CA TYR A 95 -16.35 8.19 0.38
C TYR A 95 -17.49 8.37 -0.61
N GLU A 96 -17.71 9.55 -1.17
CA GLU A 96 -18.61 9.76 -2.31
C GLU A 96 -18.11 9.01 -3.55
N ILE A 97 -16.81 9.09 -3.84
CA ILE A 97 -16.17 8.33 -4.91
C ILE A 97 -16.23 6.82 -4.63
N MET A 98 -15.92 6.39 -3.41
CA MET A 98 -15.97 4.99 -3.02
C MET A 98 -17.38 4.41 -3.15
N ALA A 99 -18.41 5.15 -2.78
CA ALA A 99 -19.82 4.75 -2.95
C ALA A 99 -20.17 4.60 -4.43
N THR A 100 -19.78 5.57 -5.26
CA THR A 100 -20.03 5.53 -6.71
C THR A 100 -19.32 4.32 -7.34
N MET A 101 -18.03 4.16 -7.06
CA MET A 101 -17.17 3.13 -7.63
C MET A 101 -17.62 1.70 -7.25
N SER A 102 -18.21 1.53 -6.06
CA SER A 102 -18.72 0.25 -5.57
C SER A 102 -20.11 -0.10 -6.06
N ALA A 103 -20.81 0.81 -6.74
CA ALA A 103 -22.14 0.55 -7.27
C ALA A 103 -22.10 -0.40 -8.47
N ASP A 104 -23.05 -1.32 -8.51
CA ASP A 104 -23.23 -2.27 -9.62
C ASP A 104 -24.23 -1.70 -10.64
N ASP A 105 -23.86 -0.52 -11.19
CA ASP A 105 -24.65 0.21 -12.18
C ASP A 105 -23.73 0.91 -13.21
N ASP A 106 -24.36 1.64 -14.16
CA ASP A 106 -23.64 2.35 -15.21
C ASP A 106 -22.72 3.42 -14.64
N ALA A 107 -23.08 4.09 -13.55
CA ALA A 107 -22.27 5.12 -12.91
C ALA A 107 -21.01 4.52 -12.26
N GLY A 108 -21.16 3.40 -11.55
CA GLY A 108 -20.04 2.66 -10.98
C GLY A 108 -19.08 2.13 -12.05
N THR A 109 -19.65 1.57 -13.13
CA THR A 109 -18.86 1.10 -14.28
C THR A 109 -18.09 2.24 -14.94
N ALA A 110 -18.74 3.40 -15.16
CA ALA A 110 -18.09 4.58 -15.71
C ALA A 110 -16.97 5.12 -14.81
N ALA A 111 -17.19 5.17 -13.49
CA ALA A 111 -16.20 5.60 -12.52
C ALA A 111 -14.95 4.67 -12.54
N ARG A 112 -15.16 3.35 -12.48
CA ARG A 112 -14.05 2.37 -12.55
C ARG A 112 -13.33 2.42 -13.90
N THR A 113 -14.05 2.62 -15.00
CA THR A 113 -13.44 2.79 -16.34
C THR A 113 -12.55 4.04 -16.40
N PHE A 114 -13.01 5.14 -15.82
CA PHE A 114 -12.21 6.37 -15.73
C PHE A 114 -10.93 6.17 -14.93
N MET A 115 -11.04 5.53 -13.76
CA MET A 115 -9.91 5.23 -12.89
C MET A 115 -8.94 4.24 -13.54
N ALA A 116 -9.45 3.21 -14.21
CA ALA A 116 -8.65 2.25 -14.96
C ALA A 116 -7.75 2.94 -16.00
N LYS A 117 -8.36 3.84 -16.78
CA LYS A 117 -7.61 4.63 -17.78
C LYS A 117 -6.55 5.51 -17.11
N ALA A 118 -6.86 6.15 -15.99
CA ALA A 118 -5.92 7.00 -15.26
C ALA A 118 -4.75 6.17 -14.67
N SER A 119 -4.99 4.90 -14.33
CA SER A 119 -4.00 3.97 -13.81
C SER A 119 -3.24 3.18 -14.89
N GLY A 120 -3.48 3.47 -16.18
CA GLY A 120 -2.78 2.81 -17.28
C GLY A 120 -3.26 1.39 -17.59
N THR A 121 -4.50 1.03 -17.21
CA THR A 121 -5.10 -0.28 -17.45
C THR A 121 -6.49 -0.16 -18.07
N ASP A 122 -7.13 -1.27 -18.39
CA ASP A 122 -8.53 -1.34 -18.78
C ASP A 122 -9.44 -1.68 -17.57
N LEU A 123 -10.76 -1.64 -17.79
CA LEU A 123 -11.73 -1.92 -16.73
C LEU A 123 -11.54 -3.33 -16.14
N ALA A 124 -11.30 -4.33 -16.95
CA ALA A 124 -11.14 -5.71 -16.47
C ALA A 124 -9.88 -5.86 -15.60
N GLY A 125 -8.78 -5.25 -16.02
CA GLY A 125 -7.54 -5.21 -15.25
C GLY A 125 -7.70 -4.44 -13.94
N TYR A 126 -8.42 -3.31 -13.96
CA TYR A 126 -8.71 -2.52 -12.77
C TYR A 126 -9.58 -3.29 -11.77
N ASP A 127 -10.66 -3.92 -12.23
CA ASP A 127 -11.55 -4.74 -11.39
C ASP A 127 -10.78 -5.93 -10.77
N ALA A 128 -9.88 -6.56 -11.51
CA ALA A 128 -9.02 -7.61 -10.98
C ALA A 128 -8.05 -7.10 -9.88
N GLN A 129 -7.52 -5.88 -10.04
CA GLN A 129 -6.68 -5.24 -9.02
C GLN A 129 -7.50 -4.90 -7.75
N LEU A 130 -8.71 -4.36 -7.91
CA LEU A 130 -9.62 -4.11 -6.79
C LEU A 130 -9.96 -5.40 -6.04
N ALA A 131 -10.22 -6.50 -6.74
CA ALA A 131 -10.50 -7.80 -6.14
C ALA A 131 -9.34 -8.37 -5.31
N SER A 132 -8.10 -7.96 -5.62
CA SER A 132 -6.90 -8.35 -4.86
C SER A 132 -6.53 -7.37 -3.73
N THR A 133 -7.27 -6.27 -3.58
CA THR A 133 -7.03 -5.20 -2.60
C THR A 133 -8.16 -5.19 -1.58
N ARG A 134 -7.82 -5.16 -0.30
CA ARG A 134 -8.82 -4.94 0.76
C ARG A 134 -9.26 -3.49 0.76
N MET A 135 -10.41 -3.21 0.15
CA MET A 135 -10.99 -1.88 0.08
C MET A 135 -11.92 -1.59 1.26
N PHE A 136 -11.93 -0.35 1.74
CA PHE A 136 -12.90 0.15 2.72
C PHE A 136 -13.89 1.06 2.01
N TYR A 137 -14.93 0.48 1.43
CA TYR A 137 -15.96 1.23 0.68
C TYR A 137 -16.86 2.09 1.57
N LYS A 138 -16.96 1.76 2.86
CA LYS A 138 -17.77 2.51 3.82
C LYS A 138 -16.90 3.13 4.90
N ALA A 139 -17.17 4.39 5.24
CA ALA A 139 -16.47 5.10 6.31
C ALA A 139 -16.51 4.35 7.65
N SER A 140 -17.63 3.68 7.97
CA SER A 140 -17.75 2.88 9.20
C SER A 140 -16.77 1.72 9.28
N GLU A 141 -16.44 1.09 8.14
CA GLU A 141 -15.47 0.00 8.08
C GLU A 141 -14.05 0.52 8.35
N ALA A 142 -13.70 1.64 7.72
CA ALA A 142 -12.41 2.28 7.95
C ALA A 142 -12.28 2.78 9.40
N VAL A 143 -13.31 3.40 9.97
CA VAL A 143 -13.33 3.83 11.37
C VAL A 143 -13.15 2.64 12.31
N THR A 144 -13.81 1.52 12.06
CA THR A 144 -13.62 0.30 12.85
C THR A 144 -12.19 -0.20 12.75
N PHE A 145 -11.61 -0.22 11.55
CA PHE A 145 -10.24 -0.66 11.33
C PHE A 145 -9.22 0.22 12.03
N VAL A 146 -9.28 1.56 11.84
CA VAL A 146 -8.29 2.48 12.45
C VAL A 146 -8.40 2.61 13.97
N ASN A 147 -9.52 2.20 14.55
CA ASN A 147 -9.70 2.17 16.01
C ASN A 147 -9.46 0.77 16.61
N SER A 148 -9.07 -0.21 15.80
CA SER A 148 -8.80 -1.54 16.31
C SER A 148 -7.50 -1.59 17.12
N PRO A 149 -7.48 -2.28 18.26
CA PRO A 149 -6.23 -2.51 19.02
C PRO A 149 -5.18 -3.23 18.19
N GLU A 150 -5.62 -4.15 17.35
CA GLU A 150 -4.75 -4.95 16.48
C GLU A 150 -3.97 -4.09 15.49
N LEU A 151 -4.58 -3.02 14.95
CA LEU A 151 -3.88 -2.10 14.07
C LEU A 151 -2.76 -1.38 14.80
N LYS A 152 -3.02 -0.91 16.01
CA LYS A 152 -1.99 -0.24 16.82
C LYS A 152 -0.78 -1.14 17.07
N ASP A 153 -1.03 -2.39 17.47
CA ASP A 153 0.03 -3.37 17.70
C ASP A 153 0.79 -3.70 16.42
N THR A 154 0.08 -3.79 15.29
CA THR A 154 0.68 -4.04 13.97
C THR A 154 1.54 -2.86 13.53
N MET A 155 1.06 -1.63 13.68
CA MET A 155 1.83 -0.42 13.30
C MET A 155 3.09 -0.27 14.16
N GLN A 156 3.03 -0.60 15.44
CA GLN A 156 4.21 -0.62 16.31
C GLN A 156 5.25 -1.63 15.80
N LYS A 157 4.83 -2.84 15.47
CA LYS A 157 5.72 -3.87 14.89
C LYS A 157 6.30 -3.44 13.56
N VAL A 158 5.51 -2.78 12.69
CA VAL A 158 5.98 -2.24 11.41
C VAL A 158 7.04 -1.17 11.63
N ALA A 159 6.84 -0.28 12.60
CA ALA A 159 7.80 0.78 12.93
C ALA A 159 9.12 0.18 13.45
N GLU A 160 9.05 -0.74 14.40
CA GLU A 160 10.22 -1.45 14.96
C GLU A 160 10.97 -2.22 13.86
N PHE A 161 10.27 -3.03 13.09
CA PHE A 161 10.86 -3.76 11.97
C PHE A 161 11.53 -2.83 10.96
N SER A 162 10.86 -1.74 10.60
CA SER A 162 11.38 -0.77 9.64
C SER A 162 12.65 -0.07 10.17
N PHE A 163 12.70 0.22 11.46
CA PHE A 163 13.89 0.76 12.11
C PHE A 163 15.04 -0.23 12.10
N ASP A 164 14.81 -1.46 12.56
CA ASP A 164 15.82 -2.52 12.66
C ASP A 164 16.45 -2.88 11.30
N HIS A 165 15.66 -2.75 10.23
CA HIS A 165 16.09 -2.98 8.84
C HIS A 165 16.59 -1.71 8.13
N GLY A 166 16.71 -0.57 8.83
CA GLY A 166 17.20 0.69 8.25
C GLY A 166 16.27 1.34 7.24
N LEU A 167 14.99 0.96 7.19
CA LEU A 167 14.03 1.46 6.21
C LEU A 167 13.56 2.89 6.52
N LEU A 168 13.76 3.37 7.75
CA LEU A 168 13.43 4.73 8.16
C LEU A 168 14.52 5.76 7.78
N GLY A 169 15.63 5.30 7.18
CA GLY A 169 16.76 6.13 6.78
C GLY A 169 17.82 6.28 7.88
N GLU A 170 19.02 6.71 7.46
CA GLU A 170 20.21 6.82 8.34
C GLU A 170 20.05 7.83 9.49
N GLY A 171 19.11 8.77 9.37
CA GLY A 171 18.87 9.81 10.38
C GLY A 171 17.83 9.45 11.42
N ALA A 172 17.19 8.30 11.35
CA ALA A 172 16.17 7.88 12.31
C ALA A 172 16.81 7.50 13.65
N PRO A 173 16.49 8.19 14.77
CA PRO A 173 17.07 7.89 16.08
C PRO A 173 16.45 6.65 16.74
N ASP A 174 15.19 6.34 16.41
CA ASP A 174 14.44 5.23 16.98
C ASP A 174 13.25 4.85 16.07
N ALA A 175 12.52 3.81 16.44
CA ALA A 175 11.36 3.32 15.70
C ALA A 175 10.18 4.32 15.67
N GLY A 176 10.09 5.22 16.63
CA GLY A 176 9.06 6.26 16.70
C GLY A 176 9.38 7.53 15.89
N PHE A 177 10.46 7.53 15.10
CA PHE A 177 10.90 8.69 14.32
C PHE A 177 9.83 9.21 13.33
N VAL A 178 9.07 8.30 12.73
CA VAL A 178 7.96 8.65 11.83
C VAL A 178 6.65 8.27 12.50
N GLY A 179 5.93 9.25 13.03
CA GLY A 179 4.65 9.05 13.69
C GLY A 179 3.48 9.53 12.84
N ILE A 180 2.37 8.81 12.89
CA ILE A 180 1.07 9.23 12.33
C ILE A 180 0.14 9.50 13.49
N GLU A 181 -0.28 10.76 13.66
CA GLU A 181 -1.24 11.16 14.67
C GLU A 181 -2.66 10.76 14.23
N THR A 182 -3.38 10.07 15.11
CA THR A 182 -4.78 9.68 14.89
C THR A 182 -5.62 10.06 16.09
N PRO A 183 -6.97 10.04 16.01
CA PRO A 183 -7.84 10.30 17.15
C PRO A 183 -7.64 9.36 18.35
N VAL A 184 -7.02 8.20 18.14
CA VAL A 184 -6.77 7.21 19.19
C VAL A 184 -5.30 7.15 19.64
N GLY A 185 -4.46 8.01 19.11
CA GLY A 185 -3.06 8.14 19.50
C GLY A 185 -2.10 8.33 18.33
N VAL A 186 -0.83 8.35 18.62
CA VAL A 186 0.25 8.37 17.63
C VAL A 186 0.67 6.93 17.36
N PHE A 187 0.79 6.58 16.08
CA PHE A 187 1.37 5.34 15.61
C PHE A 187 2.78 5.64 15.05
N GLY A 188 3.77 4.94 15.51
CA GLY A 188 5.17 5.12 15.18
C GLY A 188 6.03 5.22 16.40
#